data_717255f90e5756aad22613fd1ae60cf3
#
_entry.id   717255f90e5756aad22613fd1ae60cf3
#
_cell.length_a   1.000
_cell.length_b   1.000
_cell.length_c   1.000
_cell.angle_alpha   90.00
_cell.angle_beta   90.00
_cell.angle_gamma   90.00
#
_symmetry.space_group_name_H-M   'P 1'
#
loop_
_entity.id
_entity.type
_entity.pdbx_description
1 polymer ?
#
loop_
_entity_poly.entity_id
_entity_poly.type
_entity_poly.pdbx_seq_one_letter_code
_entity_poly.pdbx_strand_id
1 'polypeptide(L)'
;MADSMNATLSDPTFEKKEDLNAPVSNPEHLHNTEETIKVTPEISDAEPKFVEVSKKEFINVKEAADNVKEVAGNVKEAAGKFAAKNVAEMKKLLPTNFLRRALGFIMYFGIVIPILTIMNTFVFGLKQEGKGKIQKLSKKNKGFVLTCNHVHPMDCTWLGVLTTPRKMVYTSMEGNFKIPVVGPFIRFFDCVPISTTIKGLRNFMNEMTDAVKRGRVVGMYPEGSIEMYCDHLRKFSDGAFTIAVDANAPVLPVVITPRERKGLWKLLKRSPCITLTVGDPVYPEDCGSHRKTVRKLREDVEAEMNHLLEIGGKAYPTKPLH
;
A
#
# COMPACT_ATOMS: atom_id res chain seq x y z
N MET A 1 18.41 9.36 -55.15
CA MET A 1 19.71 8.95 -54.62
C MET A 1 19.40 8.49 -53.22
N ALA A 2 19.12 7.21 -53.03
CA ALA A 2 20.05 6.12 -52.68
C ALA A 2 20.58 6.32 -51.23
N ASP A 3 20.51 5.49 -50.27
CA ASP A 3 20.34 4.03 -50.11
C ASP A 3 19.89 3.74 -48.68
N SER A 4 18.97 2.87 -48.48
CA SER A 4 18.96 1.54 -47.87
C SER A 4 20.01 1.25 -46.77
N MET A 5 19.54 0.80 -45.61
CA MET A 5 20.05 -0.44 -45.01
C MET A 5 19.08 -1.00 -43.94
N ASN A 6 18.55 -2.15 -44.28
CA ASN A 6 17.90 -3.14 -43.41
C ASN A 6 18.88 -3.68 -42.38
N ALA A 7 18.42 -3.88 -41.16
CA ALA A 7 18.97 -4.88 -40.27
C ALA A 7 17.83 -5.54 -39.48
N THR A 8 17.49 -6.72 -39.95
CA THR A 8 16.70 -7.75 -39.24
C THR A 8 17.49 -8.27 -38.04
N LEU A 9 16.85 -8.36 -36.88
CA LEU A 9 17.31 -9.16 -35.76
C LEU A 9 16.21 -10.14 -35.36
N SER A 10 16.56 -11.39 -35.52
CA SER A 10 15.86 -12.63 -35.32
C SER A 10 15.52 -12.87 -33.81
N ASP A 11 14.33 -13.39 -33.64
CA ASP A 11 13.76 -14.02 -32.45
C ASP A 11 14.58 -15.25 -31.97
N PRO A 12 14.76 -15.50 -30.69
CA PRO A 12 15.03 -16.84 -30.17
C PRO A 12 13.80 -17.44 -29.49
N THR A 13 13.27 -18.44 -30.15
CA THR A 13 12.36 -19.48 -29.67
C THR A 13 12.78 -20.08 -28.34
N PHE A 14 11.84 -20.11 -27.38
CA PHE A 14 11.92 -20.97 -26.19
C PHE A 14 10.96 -22.14 -26.36
N GLU A 15 11.50 -23.29 -26.73
CA GLU A 15 10.90 -24.61 -26.51
C GLU A 15 11.70 -25.33 -25.42
N LYS A 16 11.03 -25.74 -24.33
CA LYS A 16 11.07 -27.13 -23.83
C LYS A 16 10.19 -27.30 -22.61
N LYS A 17 9.15 -28.07 -22.82
CA LYS A 17 8.43 -28.78 -21.77
C LYS A 17 9.27 -29.96 -21.32
N GLU A 18 9.44 -30.17 -20.03
CA GLU A 18 9.80 -31.48 -19.47
C GLU A 18 8.72 -31.93 -18.49
N ASP A 19 8.23 -33.13 -18.76
CA ASP A 19 7.21 -33.86 -18.04
C ASP A 19 7.69 -34.30 -16.64
N LEU A 20 6.92 -33.97 -15.64
CA LEU A 20 7.05 -34.47 -14.26
C LEU A 20 5.99 -35.54 -14.02
N ASN A 21 6.24 -36.81 -14.45
CA ASN A 21 5.54 -37.97 -13.99
C ASN A 21 6.50 -39.18 -14.04
N ALA A 22 7.04 -39.53 -12.88
CA ALA A 22 7.63 -40.85 -12.64
C ALA A 22 7.17 -41.37 -11.27
N PRO A 23 6.78 -42.66 -11.17
CA PRO A 23 6.11 -43.20 -9.99
C PRO A 23 7.08 -43.53 -8.85
N VAL A 24 6.61 -43.22 -7.63
CA VAL A 24 7.30 -43.56 -6.38
C VAL A 24 7.17 -45.05 -6.11
N SER A 25 8.29 -45.77 -6.09
CA SER A 25 8.36 -47.16 -5.69
C SER A 25 8.43 -47.32 -4.16
N ASN A 26 7.74 -48.31 -3.68
CA ASN A 26 7.48 -48.77 -2.31
C ASN A 26 8.80 -49.05 -1.51
N PRO A 27 8.87 -48.68 -0.23
CA PRO A 27 10.01 -49.00 0.62
C PRO A 27 9.74 -50.26 1.47
N GLU A 28 10.26 -51.40 1.07
CA GLU A 28 10.45 -52.52 2.00
C GLU A 28 11.90 -52.96 1.95
N HIS A 29 12.49 -53.08 3.12
CA HIS A 29 13.79 -53.61 3.60
C HIS A 29 14.77 -52.55 4.12
N LEU A 30 14.61 -52.22 5.41
CA LEU A 30 15.62 -51.50 6.18
C LEU A 30 16.46 -52.49 7.01
N HIS A 31 17.63 -52.84 6.50
CA HIS A 31 18.70 -53.42 7.32
C HIS A 31 19.42 -52.28 8.08
N ASN A 32 19.61 -52.48 9.38
CA ASN A 32 20.32 -51.59 10.29
C ASN A 32 21.81 -51.47 9.90
N THR A 33 22.17 -50.38 9.27
CA THR A 33 23.56 -49.91 9.17
C THR A 33 23.55 -48.40 9.44
N GLU A 34 24.41 -47.92 10.34
CA GLU A 34 24.62 -46.48 10.59
C GLU A 34 25.24 -45.84 9.35
N GLU A 35 24.43 -45.30 8.48
CA GLU A 35 24.87 -44.48 7.35
C GLU A 35 24.85 -42.98 7.71
N THR A 36 26.00 -42.36 7.57
CA THR A 36 26.22 -40.94 7.69
C THR A 36 25.92 -40.22 6.36
N ILE A 37 25.05 -39.20 6.37
CA ILE A 37 24.73 -38.40 5.20
C ILE A 37 25.56 -37.11 5.24
N LYS A 38 26.33 -36.86 4.18
CA LYS A 38 27.10 -35.61 4.02
C LYS A 38 26.24 -34.54 3.35
N VAL A 39 26.04 -33.43 4.02
CA VAL A 39 25.32 -32.24 3.48
C VAL A 39 26.34 -31.13 3.21
N THR A 40 26.45 -30.68 1.97
CA THR A 40 27.28 -29.55 1.58
C THR A 40 26.46 -28.25 1.62
N PRO A 41 26.85 -27.21 2.34
CA PRO A 41 26.29 -25.88 2.15
C PRO A 41 27.00 -25.19 0.99
N GLU A 42 26.23 -24.73 0.02
CA GLU A 42 26.71 -23.73 -0.95
C GLU A 42 26.80 -22.39 -0.23
N ILE A 43 27.99 -21.84 -0.05
CA ILE A 43 28.31 -20.38 -0.05
C ILE A 43 29.80 -20.18 0.27
N SER A 44 30.50 -19.43 -0.65
CA SER A 44 31.75 -18.63 -0.51
C SER A 44 33.03 -19.26 0.04
N ASP A 45 34.09 -19.04 -0.68
CA ASP A 45 35.57 -19.05 -0.50
C ASP A 45 36.21 -19.38 0.87
N ALA A 46 35.63 -20.29 1.65
CA ALA A 46 36.26 -20.92 2.81
C ALA A 46 36.12 -22.44 2.66
N GLU A 47 37.20 -23.17 2.94
CA GLU A 47 37.20 -24.62 2.92
C GLU A 47 35.97 -25.18 3.65
N PRO A 48 35.19 -26.10 3.04
CA PRO A 48 33.98 -26.65 3.64
C PRO A 48 34.31 -27.50 4.86
N LYS A 49 33.95 -27.03 6.04
CA LYS A 49 33.93 -27.87 7.25
C LYS A 49 32.71 -28.79 7.16
N PHE A 50 32.95 -30.07 6.93
CA PHE A 50 31.90 -31.07 6.99
C PHE A 50 31.43 -31.24 8.44
N VAL A 51 30.14 -31.04 8.68
CA VAL A 51 29.50 -31.38 9.95
C VAL A 51 28.86 -32.79 9.78
N GLU A 52 29.39 -33.77 10.44
CA GLU A 52 28.75 -35.10 10.51
C GLU A 52 27.56 -35.04 11.47
N VAL A 53 26.36 -35.17 10.92
CA VAL A 53 25.11 -35.23 11.69
C VAL A 53 24.67 -36.68 11.76
N SER A 54 24.45 -37.23 12.97
CA SER A 54 23.98 -38.58 13.13
C SER A 54 22.60 -38.79 12.51
N LYS A 55 22.32 -40.00 11.97
CA LYS A 55 21.01 -40.35 11.37
C LYS A 55 19.84 -40.04 12.32
N LYS A 56 20.04 -40.13 13.63
CA LYS A 56 19.06 -39.86 14.67
C LYS A 56 18.77 -38.38 14.84
N GLU A 57 19.78 -37.51 14.73
CA GLU A 57 19.64 -36.05 14.75
C GLU A 57 18.98 -35.53 13.48
N PHE A 58 19.31 -36.14 12.32
CA PHE A 58 18.69 -35.80 11.03
C PHE A 58 17.19 -36.12 11.00
N ILE A 59 16.78 -37.28 11.60
CA ILE A 59 15.36 -37.65 11.73
C ILE A 59 14.64 -36.66 12.65
N ASN A 60 15.26 -36.26 13.77
CA ASN A 60 14.68 -35.25 14.67
C ASN A 60 14.50 -33.87 14.01
N VAL A 61 15.48 -33.46 13.22
CA VAL A 61 15.40 -32.19 12.46
C VAL A 61 14.32 -32.27 11.37
N LYS A 62 14.18 -33.42 10.71
CA LYS A 62 13.16 -33.65 9.70
C LYS A 62 11.75 -33.63 10.31
N GLU A 63 11.56 -34.34 11.44
CA GLU A 63 10.29 -34.34 12.16
C GLU A 63 9.92 -32.98 12.69
N ALA A 64 10.88 -32.20 13.22
CA ALA A 64 10.67 -30.80 13.60
C ALA A 64 10.32 -29.91 12.41
N ALA A 65 10.95 -30.11 11.25
CA ALA A 65 10.65 -29.38 10.03
C ALA A 65 9.24 -29.71 9.47
N ASP A 66 8.83 -30.98 9.55
CA ASP A 66 7.49 -31.39 9.12
C ASP A 66 6.41 -30.89 10.09
N ASN A 67 6.65 -30.87 11.39
CA ASN A 67 5.78 -30.22 12.39
C ASN A 67 5.66 -28.71 12.14
N VAL A 68 6.75 -28.04 11.81
CA VAL A 68 6.73 -26.60 11.46
C VAL A 68 5.93 -26.37 10.18
N LYS A 69 6.05 -27.24 9.16
CA LYS A 69 5.26 -27.15 7.94
C LYS A 69 3.77 -27.38 8.19
N GLU A 70 3.42 -28.34 9.04
CA GLU A 70 2.05 -28.62 9.43
C GLU A 70 1.43 -27.43 10.20
N VAL A 71 2.14 -26.89 11.18
CA VAL A 71 1.70 -25.69 11.92
C VAL A 71 1.57 -24.50 10.99
N ALA A 72 2.52 -24.28 10.08
CA ALA A 72 2.44 -23.23 9.08
C ALA A 72 1.26 -23.44 8.12
N GLY A 73 0.96 -24.67 7.72
CA GLY A 73 -0.22 -25.06 6.94
C GLY A 73 -1.52 -24.74 7.66
N ASN A 74 -1.63 -25.14 8.93
CA ASN A 74 -2.79 -24.91 9.78
C ASN A 74 -3.02 -23.41 10.03
N VAL A 75 -1.97 -22.63 10.26
CA VAL A 75 -2.03 -21.17 10.41
C VAL A 75 -2.47 -20.50 9.11
N LYS A 76 -1.95 -20.95 7.97
CA LYS A 76 -2.33 -20.46 6.64
C LYS A 76 -3.78 -20.77 6.31
N GLU A 77 -4.26 -21.97 6.64
CA GLU A 77 -5.67 -22.37 6.44
C GLU A 77 -6.62 -21.60 7.37
N ALA A 78 -6.28 -21.47 8.65
CA ALA A 78 -7.06 -20.67 9.60
C ALA A 78 -7.12 -19.20 9.20
N ALA A 79 -5.99 -18.62 8.78
CA ALA A 79 -5.93 -17.27 8.24
C ALA A 79 -6.75 -17.13 6.95
N GLY A 80 -6.73 -18.15 6.08
CA GLY A 80 -7.54 -18.21 4.86
C GLY A 80 -9.04 -18.27 5.16
N LYS A 81 -9.49 -19.13 6.09
CA LYS A 81 -10.88 -19.23 6.52
C LYS A 81 -11.38 -17.95 7.20
N PHE A 82 -10.55 -17.34 8.05
CA PHE A 82 -10.85 -16.06 8.69
C PHE A 82 -10.95 -14.92 7.65
N ALA A 83 -10.06 -14.90 6.67
CA ALA A 83 -10.09 -13.95 5.57
C ALA A 83 -11.31 -14.16 4.67
N ALA A 84 -11.64 -15.39 4.30
CA ALA A 84 -12.79 -15.73 3.46
C ALA A 84 -14.13 -15.37 4.15
N LYS A 85 -14.29 -15.67 5.45
CA LYS A 85 -15.45 -15.27 6.24
C LYS A 85 -15.62 -13.76 6.27
N ASN A 86 -14.54 -13.04 6.47
CA ASN A 86 -14.54 -11.58 6.51
C ASN A 86 -14.80 -10.94 5.13
N VAL A 87 -14.37 -11.56 4.04
CA VAL A 87 -14.66 -11.09 2.67
C VAL A 87 -16.13 -11.40 2.27
N ALA A 88 -16.69 -12.52 2.72
CA ALA A 88 -18.08 -12.86 2.46
C ALA A 88 -19.08 -11.95 3.20
N GLU A 89 -18.72 -11.45 4.40
CA GLU A 89 -19.52 -10.46 5.15
C GLU A 89 -19.43 -9.03 4.58
N MET A 90 -18.55 -8.77 3.63
CA MET A 90 -18.33 -7.44 3.06
C MET A 90 -19.31 -7.08 1.94
N LYS A 91 -20.63 -7.27 2.16
CA LYS A 91 -21.65 -6.66 1.27
C LYS A 91 -21.67 -5.12 1.39
N LYS A 92 -21.20 -4.56 2.49
CA LYS A 92 -20.97 -3.12 2.68
C LYS A 92 -19.58 -2.90 3.24
N LEU A 93 -18.74 -2.17 2.52
CA LEU A 93 -17.34 -1.95 2.85
C LEU A 93 -17.18 -1.00 4.06
N LEU A 94 -18.12 -0.07 4.22
CA LEU A 94 -18.15 0.86 5.34
C LEU A 94 -19.18 0.44 6.40
N PRO A 95 -18.89 0.66 7.71
CA PRO A 95 -19.79 0.27 8.79
C PRO A 95 -21.13 1.03 8.70
N THR A 96 -22.22 0.28 8.77
CA THR A 96 -23.61 0.82 8.73
C THR A 96 -24.23 0.95 10.12
N ASN A 97 -23.72 0.19 11.09
CA ASN A 97 -24.23 0.21 12.47
C ASN A 97 -23.86 1.53 13.14
N PHE A 98 -24.87 2.24 13.65
CA PHE A 98 -24.71 3.55 14.31
C PHE A 98 -23.77 3.47 15.53
N LEU A 99 -23.92 2.48 16.41
CA LEU A 99 -23.11 2.33 17.60
C LEU A 99 -21.63 2.11 17.27
N ARG A 100 -21.34 1.26 16.28
CA ARG A 100 -19.97 1.04 15.81
C ARG A 100 -19.36 2.31 15.21
N ARG A 101 -20.17 3.09 14.46
CA ARG A 101 -19.73 4.37 13.90
C ARG A 101 -19.43 5.39 14.98
N ALA A 102 -20.31 5.50 15.99
CA ALA A 102 -20.15 6.42 17.12
C ALA A 102 -18.90 6.06 17.94
N LEU A 103 -18.74 4.78 18.29
CA LEU A 103 -17.56 4.29 19.02
C LEU A 103 -16.28 4.52 18.21
N GLY A 104 -16.29 4.19 16.91
CA GLY A 104 -15.17 4.43 16.01
C GLY A 104 -14.81 5.92 15.89
N PHE A 105 -15.80 6.81 15.91
CA PHE A 105 -15.59 8.25 15.92
C PHE A 105 -14.93 8.74 17.22
N ILE A 106 -15.46 8.31 18.36
CA ILE A 106 -14.91 8.67 19.67
C ILE A 106 -13.46 8.19 19.81
N MET A 107 -13.20 6.92 19.48
CA MET A 107 -11.85 6.36 19.54
C MET A 107 -10.90 7.07 18.58
N TYR A 108 -11.35 7.35 17.36
CA TYR A 108 -10.52 8.01 16.35
C TYR A 108 -10.12 9.42 16.78
N PHE A 109 -11.08 10.26 17.16
CA PHE A 109 -10.79 11.66 17.53
C PHE A 109 -10.33 11.83 18.97
N GLY A 110 -10.77 10.95 19.90
CA GLY A 110 -10.40 11.06 21.31
C GLY A 110 -9.04 10.44 21.63
N ILE A 111 -8.61 9.42 20.92
CA ILE A 111 -7.37 8.67 21.23
C ILE A 111 -6.39 8.70 20.07
N VAL A 112 -6.82 8.24 18.88
CA VAL A 112 -5.89 7.99 17.76
C VAL A 112 -5.33 9.30 17.20
N ILE A 113 -6.16 10.27 16.90
CA ILE A 113 -5.70 11.56 16.33
C ILE A 113 -4.78 12.32 17.29
N PRO A 114 -5.05 12.45 18.61
CA PRO A 114 -4.09 13.05 19.54
C PRO A 114 -2.74 12.34 19.56
N ILE A 115 -2.73 11.00 19.67
CA ILE A 115 -1.49 10.21 19.64
C ILE A 115 -0.74 10.41 18.34
N LEU A 116 -1.42 10.30 17.20
CA LEU A 116 -0.81 10.50 15.88
C LEU A 116 -0.30 11.92 15.71
N THR A 117 -1.00 12.93 16.24
CA THR A 117 -0.57 14.32 16.17
C THR A 117 0.73 14.53 16.94
N ILE A 118 0.83 14.00 18.17
CA ILE A 118 2.05 14.04 18.96
C ILE A 118 3.17 13.30 18.25
N MET A 119 2.93 12.07 17.82
CA MET A 119 3.92 11.26 17.11
C MET A 119 4.39 11.95 15.83
N ASN A 120 3.48 12.41 14.98
CA ASN A 120 3.81 13.04 13.71
C ASN A 120 4.58 14.36 13.91
N THR A 121 4.24 15.11 14.96
CA THR A 121 4.96 16.34 15.30
C THR A 121 6.37 16.04 15.80
N PHE A 122 6.52 15.14 16.77
CA PHE A 122 7.83 14.91 17.42
C PHE A 122 8.72 13.91 16.67
N VAL A 123 8.15 12.88 15.99
CA VAL A 123 8.95 11.90 15.25
C VAL A 123 9.25 12.39 13.84
N PHE A 124 8.26 12.93 13.13
CA PHE A 124 8.41 13.32 11.73
C PHE A 124 8.62 14.83 11.53
N GLY A 125 8.46 15.64 12.59
CA GLY A 125 8.51 17.09 12.48
C GLY A 125 7.50 17.61 11.47
N LEU A 126 6.28 17.04 11.47
CA LEU A 126 5.26 17.27 10.46
C LEU A 126 4.85 18.74 10.39
N LYS A 127 4.93 19.33 9.20
CA LYS A 127 4.39 20.65 8.86
C LYS A 127 3.23 20.48 7.89
N GLN A 128 2.17 21.26 8.06
CA GLN A 128 0.99 21.25 7.20
C GLN A 128 0.80 22.64 6.57
N GLU A 129 0.87 22.72 5.26
CA GLU A 129 0.67 23.94 4.49
C GLU A 129 -0.63 23.83 3.70
N GLY A 130 -1.38 24.92 3.60
CA GLY A 130 -2.63 24.97 2.85
C GLY A 130 -3.81 24.24 3.51
N LYS A 131 -3.73 23.81 4.79
CA LYS A 131 -4.84 23.13 5.50
C LYS A 131 -6.16 23.88 5.45
N GLY A 132 -6.13 25.20 5.33
CA GLY A 132 -7.34 26.05 5.17
C GLY A 132 -8.16 25.69 3.92
N LYS A 133 -7.57 25.15 2.86
CA LYS A 133 -8.26 24.68 1.65
C LYS A 133 -9.18 23.49 1.97
N ILE A 134 -8.73 22.55 2.79
CA ILE A 134 -9.56 21.44 3.30
C ILE A 134 -10.75 21.97 4.10
N GLN A 135 -10.51 22.94 4.98
CA GLN A 135 -11.57 23.52 5.80
C GLN A 135 -12.62 24.25 4.97
N LYS A 136 -12.20 24.96 3.90
CA LYS A 136 -13.13 25.63 2.95
C LYS A 136 -14.02 24.61 2.24
N LEU A 137 -13.47 23.50 1.73
CA LEU A 137 -14.26 22.42 1.13
C LEU A 137 -15.19 21.76 2.16
N SER A 138 -14.72 21.57 3.38
CA SER A 138 -15.49 20.99 4.47
C SER A 138 -16.70 21.82 4.88
N LYS A 139 -16.57 23.15 4.92
CA LYS A 139 -17.69 24.07 5.21
C LYS A 139 -18.83 23.97 4.20
N LYS A 140 -18.53 23.57 2.94
CA LYS A 140 -19.54 23.37 1.90
C LYS A 140 -20.26 22.02 2.04
N ASN A 141 -19.96 21.21 3.06
CA ASN A 141 -20.49 19.85 3.31
C ASN A 141 -20.39 18.89 2.10
N LYS A 142 -19.46 19.16 1.19
CA LYS A 142 -19.25 18.32 0.01
C LYS A 142 -18.17 17.28 0.29
N GLY A 143 -18.37 16.07 -0.20
CA GLY A 143 -17.33 15.05 -0.28
C GLY A 143 -16.30 15.43 -1.33
N PHE A 144 -15.11 14.88 -1.22
CA PHE A 144 -14.06 15.02 -2.22
C PHE A 144 -13.11 13.83 -2.18
N VAL A 145 -12.40 13.62 -3.27
CA VAL A 145 -11.28 12.67 -3.32
C VAL A 145 -10.01 13.44 -2.95
N LEU A 146 -9.23 12.90 -2.04
CA LEU A 146 -7.91 13.43 -1.71
C LEU A 146 -6.87 12.52 -2.36
N THR A 147 -6.02 13.07 -3.21
CA THR A 147 -4.90 12.36 -3.83
C THR A 147 -3.58 12.79 -3.21
N CYS A 148 -2.66 11.84 -3.05
CA CYS A 148 -1.35 12.10 -2.49
C CYS A 148 -0.30 11.20 -3.14
N ASN A 149 0.95 11.68 -3.26
CA ASN A 149 2.08 10.81 -3.60
C ASN A 149 2.35 9.83 -2.47
N HIS A 150 2.89 8.65 -2.78
CA HIS A 150 3.03 7.54 -1.82
C HIS A 150 4.50 7.25 -1.55
N VAL A 151 5.05 7.93 -0.55
CA VAL A 151 6.49 7.99 -0.30
C VAL A 151 6.93 7.41 1.05
N HIS A 152 5.96 7.04 1.92
CA HIS A 152 6.30 6.50 3.24
C HIS A 152 5.14 5.65 3.81
N PRO A 153 5.40 4.54 4.54
CA PRO A 153 4.34 3.73 5.14
C PRO A 153 3.43 4.48 6.12
N MET A 154 3.91 5.60 6.67
CA MET A 154 3.13 6.43 7.61
C MET A 154 2.32 7.54 6.94
N ASP A 155 2.29 7.63 5.61
CA ASP A 155 1.56 8.67 4.86
C ASP A 155 0.09 8.75 5.27
N CYS A 156 -0.55 7.60 5.48
CA CYS A 156 -1.94 7.54 5.92
C CYS A 156 -2.17 8.23 7.28
N THR A 157 -1.21 8.19 8.19
CA THR A 157 -1.31 8.85 9.50
C THR A 157 -1.18 10.37 9.37
N TRP A 158 -0.32 10.83 8.46
CA TRP A 158 -0.14 12.25 8.17
C TRP A 158 -1.38 12.84 7.53
N LEU A 159 -1.97 12.16 6.54
CA LEU A 159 -3.22 12.57 5.90
C LEU A 159 -4.41 12.54 6.87
N GLY A 160 -4.45 11.59 7.80
CA GLY A 160 -5.47 11.53 8.84
C GLY A 160 -5.47 12.75 9.75
N VAL A 161 -4.29 13.19 10.20
CA VAL A 161 -4.13 14.42 10.97
C VAL A 161 -4.43 15.66 10.14
N LEU A 162 -4.03 15.66 8.87
CA LEU A 162 -4.29 16.78 7.95
C LEU A 162 -5.79 17.01 7.74
N THR A 163 -6.57 15.95 7.55
CA THR A 163 -8.02 16.04 7.24
C THR A 163 -8.89 16.35 8.44
N THR A 164 -8.35 16.32 9.67
CA THR A 164 -9.08 16.65 10.89
C THR A 164 -9.74 18.04 10.81
N PRO A 165 -11.05 18.20 11.18
CA PRO A 165 -11.89 17.26 11.94
C PRO A 165 -12.69 16.24 11.10
N ARG A 166 -12.44 16.10 9.81
CA ARG A 166 -13.15 15.11 8.99
C ARG A 166 -12.42 13.77 9.02
N LYS A 167 -13.16 12.71 9.33
CA LYS A 167 -12.64 11.35 9.25
C LYS A 167 -12.55 10.94 7.78
N MET A 168 -11.33 10.69 7.31
CA MET A 168 -11.08 10.20 5.96
C MET A 168 -11.38 8.70 5.87
N VAL A 169 -11.89 8.27 4.73
CA VAL A 169 -11.93 6.87 4.32
C VAL A 169 -10.59 6.55 3.69
N TYR A 170 -9.88 5.60 4.27
CA TYR A 170 -8.60 5.13 3.76
C TYR A 170 -8.81 3.99 2.78
N THR A 171 -7.94 3.87 1.81
CA THR A 171 -7.90 2.74 0.89
C THR A 171 -6.59 1.99 1.04
N SER A 172 -6.64 0.67 1.01
CA SER A 172 -5.44 -0.16 1.19
C SER A 172 -5.56 -1.45 0.40
N MET A 173 -4.43 -2.05 0.06
CA MET A 173 -4.41 -3.36 -0.62
C MET A 173 -5.07 -4.43 0.25
N GLU A 174 -5.81 -5.35 -0.39
CA GLU A 174 -6.51 -6.44 0.28
C GLU A 174 -5.60 -7.30 1.17
N GLY A 175 -4.32 -7.45 0.79
CA GLY A 175 -3.32 -8.17 1.56
C GLY A 175 -3.14 -7.66 3.00
N ASN A 176 -3.22 -6.34 3.21
CA ASN A 176 -3.03 -5.73 4.53
C ASN A 176 -4.14 -6.12 5.52
N PHE A 177 -5.33 -6.46 5.02
CA PHE A 177 -6.45 -6.91 5.83
C PHE A 177 -6.32 -8.37 6.31
N LYS A 178 -5.38 -9.12 5.75
CA LYS A 178 -5.08 -10.51 6.12
C LYS A 178 -4.04 -10.59 7.25
N ILE A 179 -3.35 -9.48 7.54
CA ILE A 179 -2.35 -9.42 8.62
C ILE A 179 -3.07 -9.47 9.97
N PRO A 180 -2.72 -10.44 10.85
CA PRO A 180 -3.28 -10.51 12.20
C PRO A 180 -3.10 -9.18 12.95
N VAL A 181 -4.06 -8.79 13.79
CA VAL A 181 -4.10 -7.52 14.53
C VAL A 181 -4.26 -6.29 13.63
N VAL A 182 -3.46 -6.15 12.56
CA VAL A 182 -3.51 -4.99 11.64
C VAL A 182 -4.84 -4.95 10.89
N GLY A 183 -5.29 -6.08 10.34
CA GLY A 183 -6.52 -6.15 9.56
C GLY A 183 -7.77 -5.66 10.31
N PRO A 184 -8.09 -6.19 11.50
CA PRO A 184 -9.17 -5.67 12.34
C PRO A 184 -9.00 -4.21 12.72
N PHE A 185 -7.77 -3.77 13.04
CA PHE A 185 -7.45 -2.41 13.44
C PHE A 185 -7.74 -1.41 12.30
N ILE A 186 -7.21 -1.63 11.10
CA ILE A 186 -7.43 -0.72 9.97
C ILE A 186 -8.89 -0.65 9.53
N ARG A 187 -9.65 -1.77 9.64
CA ARG A 187 -11.11 -1.77 9.40
C ARG A 187 -11.88 -0.92 10.40
N PHE A 188 -11.45 -0.90 11.63
CA PHE A 188 -12.08 -0.08 12.66
C PHE A 188 -11.97 1.42 12.34
N PHE A 189 -10.92 1.80 11.60
CA PHE A 189 -10.68 3.18 11.18
C PHE A 189 -11.18 3.54 9.79
N ASP A 190 -12.18 2.82 9.27
CA ASP A 190 -12.77 3.05 7.94
C ASP A 190 -11.77 2.85 6.78
N CYS A 191 -10.80 1.96 6.95
CA CYS A 191 -9.96 1.52 5.85
C CYS A 191 -10.71 0.49 4.99
N VAL A 192 -10.72 0.69 3.68
CA VAL A 192 -11.44 -0.13 2.72
C VAL A 192 -10.45 -0.87 1.83
N PRO A 193 -10.60 -2.19 1.65
CA PRO A 193 -9.71 -2.95 0.77
C PRO A 193 -10.00 -2.66 -0.70
N ILE A 194 -8.91 -2.45 -1.46
CA ILE A 194 -8.95 -2.44 -2.91
C ILE A 194 -8.89 -3.90 -3.36
N SER A 195 -9.97 -4.40 -3.95
CA SER A 195 -10.06 -5.79 -4.38
C SER A 195 -9.26 -6.04 -5.64
N THR A 196 -8.68 -7.23 -5.74
CA THR A 196 -7.97 -7.71 -6.93
C THR A 196 -8.90 -8.37 -7.97
N THR A 197 -10.16 -8.66 -7.61
CA THR A 197 -11.15 -9.21 -8.53
C THR A 197 -11.95 -8.12 -9.23
N ILE A 198 -12.34 -8.34 -10.50
CA ILE A 198 -13.12 -7.37 -11.28
C ILE A 198 -14.44 -7.00 -10.57
N LYS A 199 -15.15 -8.01 -10.03
CA LYS A 199 -16.41 -7.78 -9.29
C LYS A 199 -16.18 -6.98 -8.02
N GLY A 200 -15.13 -7.33 -7.27
CA GLY A 200 -14.76 -6.62 -6.04
C GLY A 200 -14.29 -5.20 -6.30
N LEU A 201 -13.52 -4.98 -7.37
CA LEU A 201 -13.08 -3.66 -7.78
C LEU A 201 -14.27 -2.76 -8.17
N ARG A 202 -15.23 -3.30 -8.93
CA ARG A 202 -16.47 -2.56 -9.25
C ARG A 202 -17.24 -2.18 -7.99
N ASN A 203 -17.39 -3.11 -7.04
CA ASN A 203 -18.06 -2.83 -5.77
C ASN A 203 -17.31 -1.75 -4.96
N PHE A 204 -15.99 -1.83 -4.91
CA PHE A 204 -15.14 -0.82 -4.29
C PHE A 204 -15.35 0.58 -4.92
N MET A 205 -15.31 0.68 -6.26
CA MET A 205 -15.51 1.94 -6.97
C MET A 205 -16.89 2.54 -6.65
N ASN A 206 -17.95 1.74 -6.68
CA ASN A 206 -19.31 2.19 -6.35
C ASN A 206 -19.42 2.68 -4.90
N GLU A 207 -18.88 1.93 -3.93
CA GLU A 207 -18.92 2.30 -2.51
C GLU A 207 -18.12 3.60 -2.24
N MET A 208 -16.97 3.80 -2.90
CA MET A 208 -16.17 5.01 -2.74
C MET A 208 -16.87 6.21 -3.38
N THR A 209 -17.45 6.05 -4.56
CA THR A 209 -18.27 7.07 -5.23
C THR A 209 -19.44 7.49 -4.33
N ASP A 210 -20.15 6.52 -3.78
CA ASP A 210 -21.27 6.76 -2.85
C ASP A 210 -20.80 7.42 -1.55
N ALA A 211 -19.63 7.05 -1.03
CA ALA A 211 -19.05 7.70 0.15
C ALA A 211 -18.78 9.19 -0.12
N VAL A 212 -18.20 9.52 -1.28
CA VAL A 212 -17.97 10.92 -1.68
C VAL A 212 -19.30 11.67 -1.85
N LYS A 213 -20.31 11.08 -2.51
CA LYS A 213 -21.66 11.65 -2.65
C LYS A 213 -22.32 11.92 -1.30
N ARG A 214 -22.08 11.05 -0.30
CA ARG A 214 -22.54 11.24 1.09
C ARG A 214 -21.70 12.25 1.88
N GLY A 215 -20.81 12.99 1.24
CA GLY A 215 -20.01 14.03 1.89
C GLY A 215 -18.75 13.49 2.60
N ARG A 216 -18.28 12.25 2.35
CA ARG A 216 -17.05 11.72 2.94
C ARG A 216 -15.80 12.18 2.17
N VAL A 217 -14.68 12.20 2.85
CA VAL A 217 -13.35 12.35 2.22
C VAL A 217 -12.82 10.95 1.94
N VAL A 218 -12.47 10.68 0.70
CA VAL A 218 -11.83 9.41 0.29
C VAL A 218 -10.39 9.68 -0.07
N GLY A 219 -9.46 9.10 0.67
CA GLY A 219 -8.01 9.24 0.43
C GLY A 219 -7.49 8.13 -0.47
N MET A 220 -6.79 8.49 -1.52
CA MET A 220 -6.21 7.57 -2.48
C MET A 220 -4.80 7.97 -2.88
N TYR A 221 -3.98 6.98 -3.14
CA TYR A 221 -2.64 7.14 -3.70
C TYR A 221 -2.68 6.69 -5.17
N PRO A 222 -2.76 7.61 -6.14
CA PRO A 222 -2.94 7.25 -7.55
C PRO A 222 -1.75 6.49 -8.14
N GLU A 223 -0.59 6.55 -7.51
CA GLU A 223 0.62 5.81 -7.88
C GLU A 223 0.54 4.30 -7.59
N GLY A 224 -0.36 3.87 -6.71
CA GLY A 224 -0.69 2.47 -6.43
C GLY A 224 0.33 1.68 -5.59
N SER A 225 1.54 2.17 -5.40
CA SER A 225 2.59 1.52 -4.59
C SER A 225 3.42 2.56 -3.83
N ILE A 226 4.10 2.12 -2.77
CA ILE A 226 5.04 2.97 -2.04
C ILE A 226 6.40 2.94 -2.74
N GLU A 227 6.99 4.12 -2.94
CA GLU A 227 8.41 4.26 -3.23
C GLU A 227 9.03 5.22 -2.23
N MET A 228 9.93 4.66 -1.39
CA MET A 228 10.45 5.39 -0.23
C MET A 228 11.17 6.65 -0.67
N TYR A 229 10.61 7.78 -0.23
CA TYR A 229 11.22 9.08 -0.46
C TYR A 229 11.43 9.45 -1.94
N CYS A 230 10.59 8.96 -2.85
CA CYS A 230 10.60 9.36 -4.26
C CYS A 230 10.42 10.88 -4.38
N ASP A 231 11.26 11.53 -5.19
CA ASP A 231 11.30 12.99 -5.36
C ASP A 231 10.49 13.49 -6.55
N HIS A 232 9.85 12.59 -7.28
CA HIS A 232 8.99 12.87 -8.42
C HIS A 232 7.69 12.08 -8.35
N LEU A 233 6.69 12.49 -9.14
CA LEU A 233 5.44 11.74 -9.28
C LEU A 233 5.64 10.56 -10.23
N ARG A 234 5.11 9.43 -9.84
CA ARG A 234 5.02 8.25 -10.69
C ARG A 234 3.70 8.26 -11.46
N LYS A 235 3.58 7.38 -12.44
CA LYS A 235 2.39 7.28 -13.28
C LYS A 235 1.12 7.06 -12.44
N PHE A 236 0.10 7.88 -12.69
CA PHE A 236 -1.18 7.80 -12.01
C PHE A 236 -2.12 6.78 -12.66
N SER A 237 -2.82 6.03 -11.81
CA SER A 237 -3.96 5.19 -12.19
C SER A 237 -5.26 6.01 -12.20
N ASP A 238 -6.23 5.60 -13.02
CA ASP A 238 -7.49 6.34 -13.21
C ASP A 238 -8.50 6.22 -12.05
N GLY A 239 -8.27 5.30 -11.09
CA GLY A 239 -9.26 4.96 -10.08
C GLY A 239 -9.78 6.12 -9.24
N ALA A 240 -8.89 6.96 -8.73
CA ALA A 240 -9.24 8.14 -7.93
C ALA A 240 -10.07 9.15 -8.72
N PHE A 241 -9.69 9.37 -9.98
CA PHE A 241 -10.32 10.34 -10.88
C PHE A 241 -11.68 9.86 -11.39
N THR A 242 -11.82 8.53 -11.63
CA THR A 242 -13.11 7.91 -11.94
C THR A 242 -14.11 8.12 -10.80
N ILE A 243 -13.71 7.86 -9.55
CA ILE A 243 -14.57 8.11 -8.37
C ILE A 243 -14.99 9.58 -8.30
N ALA A 244 -14.07 10.52 -8.56
CA ALA A 244 -14.35 11.94 -8.51
C ALA A 244 -15.34 12.36 -9.62
N VAL A 245 -15.16 11.88 -10.85
CA VAL A 245 -16.07 12.15 -11.98
C VAL A 245 -17.44 11.56 -11.71
N ASP A 246 -17.54 10.29 -11.28
CA ASP A 246 -18.80 9.62 -10.98
C ASP A 246 -19.55 10.24 -9.80
N ALA A 247 -18.82 10.85 -8.88
CA ALA A 247 -19.41 11.59 -7.76
C ALA A 247 -19.70 13.07 -8.06
N ASN A 248 -19.29 13.56 -9.22
CA ASN A 248 -19.29 15.00 -9.55
C ASN A 248 -18.66 15.83 -8.42
N ALA A 249 -17.48 15.42 -7.95
CA ALA A 249 -16.81 15.97 -6.80
C ALA A 249 -15.35 16.35 -7.14
N PRO A 250 -14.78 17.35 -6.46
CA PRO A 250 -13.41 17.75 -6.70
C PRO A 250 -12.41 16.71 -6.21
N VAL A 251 -11.23 16.71 -6.84
CA VAL A 251 -10.02 16.10 -6.32
C VAL A 251 -9.20 17.17 -5.62
N LEU A 252 -8.78 16.89 -4.40
CA LEU A 252 -7.88 17.76 -3.65
C LEU A 252 -6.47 17.15 -3.65
N PRO A 253 -5.54 17.72 -4.42
CA PRO A 253 -4.17 17.25 -4.47
C PRO A 253 -3.41 17.62 -3.20
N VAL A 254 -2.61 16.67 -2.69
CA VAL A 254 -1.69 16.87 -1.57
C VAL A 254 -0.36 16.28 -1.96
N VAL A 255 0.73 16.96 -1.68
CA VAL A 255 2.06 16.40 -1.85
C VAL A 255 2.80 16.30 -0.52
N ILE A 256 3.51 15.22 -0.36
CA ILE A 256 4.42 14.97 0.74
C ILE A 256 5.82 15.28 0.26
N THR A 257 6.43 16.25 0.88
CA THR A 257 7.81 16.62 0.60
C THR A 257 8.65 16.55 1.88
N PRO A 258 9.89 16.12 1.77
CA PRO A 258 10.84 16.21 2.86
C PRO A 258 11.38 17.62 2.95
N ARG A 259 11.77 18.01 4.12
CA ARG A 259 12.50 19.25 4.37
C ARG A 259 13.67 19.05 5.28
N GLU A 260 14.64 19.96 5.17
CA GLU A 260 15.79 19.98 6.06
C GLU A 260 15.41 20.07 7.54
N ARG A 261 16.19 19.40 8.35
CA ARG A 261 16.12 19.49 9.80
C ARG A 261 16.74 20.80 10.25
N LYS A 262 15.98 21.65 10.95
CA LYS A 262 16.47 22.90 11.52
C LYS A 262 16.31 22.89 13.05
N GLY A 263 17.16 23.64 13.75
CA GLY A 263 17.09 23.77 15.21
C GLY A 263 17.17 22.42 15.92
N LEU A 264 16.26 22.20 16.86
CA LEU A 264 16.20 21.00 17.70
C LEU A 264 16.13 19.68 16.90
N TRP A 265 15.52 19.71 15.71
CA TRP A 265 15.43 18.53 14.84
C TRP A 265 16.76 18.02 14.31
N LYS A 266 17.80 18.87 14.24
CA LYS A 266 19.15 18.42 13.88
C LYS A 266 19.73 17.46 14.92
N LEU A 267 19.38 17.65 16.19
CA LEU A 267 19.89 16.85 17.30
C LEU A 267 19.04 15.59 17.52
N LEU A 268 17.72 15.70 17.37
CA LEU A 268 16.78 14.65 17.76
C LEU A 268 16.58 13.56 16.71
N LYS A 269 16.85 13.82 15.44
CA LYS A 269 16.56 12.83 14.40
C LYS A 269 17.57 12.83 13.25
N ARG A 270 17.72 11.65 12.62
CA ARG A 270 18.58 11.47 11.43
C ARG A 270 17.80 11.63 10.12
N SER A 271 16.56 11.18 10.08
CA SER A 271 15.68 11.31 8.90
C SER A 271 15.18 12.74 8.69
N PRO A 272 14.84 13.16 7.46
CA PRO A 272 14.31 14.50 7.19
C PRO A 272 12.99 14.75 7.93
N CYS A 273 12.62 16.02 8.10
CA CYS A 273 11.29 16.42 8.52
C CYS A 273 10.34 16.35 7.32
N ILE A 274 9.04 16.29 7.56
CA ILE A 274 8.02 16.12 6.52
C ILE A 274 7.17 17.39 6.41
N THR A 275 6.85 17.78 5.19
CA THR A 275 5.86 18.83 4.89
C THR A 275 4.74 18.22 4.05
N LEU A 276 3.51 18.50 4.42
CA LEU A 276 2.32 18.26 3.60
C LEU A 276 1.90 19.60 2.98
N THR A 277 1.84 19.65 1.68
CA THR A 277 1.35 20.84 0.96
C THR A 277 0.05 20.52 0.26
N VAL A 278 -1.01 21.27 0.57
CA VAL A 278 -2.35 21.08 0.00
C VAL A 278 -2.51 22.02 -1.18
N GLY A 279 -2.78 21.45 -2.36
CA GLY A 279 -3.06 22.19 -3.58
C GLY A 279 -4.49 22.76 -3.65
N ASP A 280 -4.81 23.36 -4.76
CA ASP A 280 -6.15 23.84 -5.02
C ASP A 280 -7.06 22.69 -5.50
N PRO A 281 -8.35 22.69 -5.13
CA PRO A 281 -9.26 21.64 -5.57
C PRO A 281 -9.48 21.72 -7.08
N VAL A 282 -9.27 20.59 -7.76
CA VAL A 282 -9.49 20.44 -9.20
C VAL A 282 -10.85 19.78 -9.41
N TYR A 283 -11.69 20.40 -10.22
CA TYR A 283 -13.05 19.93 -10.50
C TYR A 283 -13.09 19.20 -11.84
N PRO A 284 -13.92 18.12 -11.97
CA PRO A 284 -14.12 17.48 -13.27
C PRO A 284 -14.80 18.44 -14.25
N GLU A 285 -14.25 18.57 -15.45
CA GLU A 285 -14.82 19.32 -16.56
C GLU A 285 -15.31 18.35 -17.63
N ASP A 286 -16.55 18.51 -18.11
CA ASP A 286 -17.10 17.63 -19.13
C ASP A 286 -16.35 17.79 -20.46
N CYS A 287 -15.72 16.71 -20.90
CA CYS A 287 -14.96 16.63 -22.16
C CYS A 287 -15.69 15.84 -23.25
N GLY A 288 -17.04 15.73 -23.17
CA GLY A 288 -17.87 15.03 -24.13
C GLY A 288 -17.87 13.51 -24.02
N SER A 289 -17.03 12.93 -23.17
CA SER A 289 -17.12 11.52 -22.79
C SER A 289 -16.47 11.26 -21.42
N HIS A 290 -17.03 10.33 -20.67
CA HIS A 290 -16.55 9.94 -19.33
C HIS A 290 -15.04 9.65 -19.32
N ARG A 291 -14.54 8.88 -20.29
CA ARG A 291 -13.10 8.54 -20.37
C ARG A 291 -12.21 9.77 -20.60
N LYS A 292 -12.66 10.71 -21.41
CA LYS A 292 -11.90 11.96 -21.66
C LYS A 292 -11.92 12.86 -20.43
N THR A 293 -13.07 12.97 -19.75
CA THR A 293 -13.23 13.72 -18.50
C THR A 293 -12.31 13.16 -17.39
N VAL A 294 -12.27 11.85 -17.21
CA VAL A 294 -11.36 11.20 -16.24
C VAL A 294 -9.90 11.49 -16.56
N ARG A 295 -9.52 11.36 -17.84
CA ARG A 295 -8.15 11.64 -18.29
C ARG A 295 -7.76 13.09 -18.02
N LYS A 296 -8.60 14.03 -18.44
CA LYS A 296 -8.36 15.48 -18.24
C LYS A 296 -8.17 15.80 -16.75
N LEU A 297 -9.09 15.32 -15.90
CA LEU A 297 -9.00 15.51 -14.45
C LEU A 297 -7.70 14.94 -13.88
N ARG A 298 -7.27 13.77 -14.35
CA ARG A 298 -5.99 13.17 -13.93
C ARG A 298 -4.81 14.05 -14.32
N GLU A 299 -4.76 14.51 -15.57
CA GLU A 299 -3.69 15.36 -16.09
C GLU A 299 -3.63 16.70 -15.35
N ASP A 300 -4.76 17.32 -15.05
CA ASP A 300 -4.82 18.58 -14.30
C ASP A 300 -4.35 18.40 -12.84
N VAL A 301 -4.76 17.33 -12.19
CA VAL A 301 -4.31 17.00 -10.82
C VAL A 301 -2.82 16.68 -10.80
N GLU A 302 -2.32 15.95 -11.78
CA GLU A 302 -0.88 15.62 -11.91
C GLU A 302 -0.06 16.90 -12.12
N ALA A 303 -0.54 17.83 -12.95
CA ALA A 303 0.09 19.14 -13.17
C ALA A 303 0.13 19.97 -11.86
N GLU A 304 -0.97 20.05 -11.12
CA GLU A 304 -1.02 20.73 -9.83
C GLU A 304 -0.07 20.09 -8.82
N MET A 305 -0.03 18.76 -8.72
CA MET A 305 0.87 18.06 -7.81
C MET A 305 2.35 18.26 -8.17
N ASN A 306 2.71 18.29 -9.47
CA ASN A 306 4.06 18.63 -9.91
C ASN A 306 4.44 20.05 -9.53
N HIS A 307 3.53 21.02 -9.74
CA HIS A 307 3.73 22.39 -9.32
C HIS A 307 3.97 22.51 -7.81
N LEU A 308 3.20 21.77 -6.99
CA LEU A 308 3.39 21.73 -5.54
C LEU A 308 4.74 21.12 -5.13
N LEU A 309 5.23 20.11 -5.85
CA LEU A 309 6.57 19.53 -5.61
C LEU A 309 7.68 20.54 -5.94
N GLU A 310 7.52 21.33 -7.01
CA GLU A 310 8.49 22.37 -7.36
C GLU A 310 8.57 23.46 -6.30
N ILE A 311 7.42 23.93 -5.78
CA ILE A 311 7.34 24.94 -4.72
C ILE A 311 7.84 24.37 -3.38
N GLY A 312 7.51 23.12 -3.06
CA GLY A 312 7.84 22.47 -1.78
C GLY A 312 9.33 22.29 -1.52
N GLY A 313 10.14 22.63 -2.51
CA GLY A 313 11.60 22.64 -2.41
C GLY A 313 12.22 21.24 -2.56
N LYS A 314 13.14 21.09 -3.50
CA LYS A 314 13.99 19.92 -3.69
C LYS A 314 14.99 19.80 -2.52
N ALA A 315 14.53 19.40 -1.35
CA ALA A 315 15.37 19.22 -0.17
C ALA A 315 15.65 17.75 0.15
N TYR A 316 15.78 16.92 -0.89
CA TYR A 316 16.32 15.57 -0.69
C TYR A 316 17.81 15.54 -0.99
N PRO A 317 18.63 15.00 -0.09
CA PRO A 317 19.94 14.54 -0.50
C PRO A 317 19.75 13.38 -1.47
N THR A 318 20.22 13.55 -2.71
CA THR A 318 20.26 12.53 -3.77
C THR A 318 21.18 11.34 -3.44
N LYS A 319 21.51 11.12 -2.17
CA LYS A 319 22.29 9.98 -1.70
C LYS A 319 21.39 9.04 -0.91
N PRO A 320 21.29 7.75 -1.32
CA PRO A 320 20.60 6.74 -0.52
C PRO A 320 21.23 6.70 0.88
N LEU A 321 20.38 6.70 1.89
CA LEU A 321 20.81 6.44 3.27
C LEU A 321 21.19 4.95 3.32
N HIS A 322 22.49 4.66 3.30
CA HIS A 322 23.06 3.36 3.62
C HIS A 322 22.90 3.06 5.10
#